data_9a39eb429d5dfa1545b3b4f9caec3f32
#
_entry.id   9a39eb429d5dfa1545b3b4f9caec3f32
#
_cell.length_a   1.000
_cell.length_b   1.000
_cell.length_c   1.000
_cell.angle_alpha   90.00
_cell.angle_beta   90.00
_cell.angle_gamma   90.00
#
_symmetry.space_group_name_H-M   'P 1'
#
loop_
_entity.id
_entity.type
_entity.pdbx_description
1 polymer ?
#
loop_
_entity_poly.entity_id
_entity_poly.type
_entity_poly.pdbx_seq_one_letter_code
_entity_poly.pdbx_strand_id
1 'polypeptide(L)'
;MNFPKANSFPTNLVREKTMGPNPLKICEELLSEVNLAPGSFVCDLGSGAGITSAMLVREYGFDVYAVDLWSDPVENRTFFDELGISPATIRPVKADATQGLPFPPEFFDAVVSVDSYNYYGRDPHYLGEKLLPYVKRNGMLYLAIPGMVHDCHDNLPACLLESWTPEQLDYMHDIAWWRAMISQTEEVEIVDMRAMECTAEAWTDWLACDNPYAQGDRKAIEAGALGYLNTIAITLRKL
;
A
#
# COMPACT_ATOMS: atom_id res chain seq x y z
N MET A 1 1.63 17.33 8.34
CA MET A 1 0.47 17.31 7.40
C MET A 1 -0.82 17.10 8.19
N ASN A 2 -2.00 17.47 7.69
CA ASN A 2 -3.28 17.17 8.35
C ASN A 2 -3.93 15.98 7.64
N PHE A 3 -4.42 15.00 8.42
CA PHE A 3 -5.02 13.76 7.90
C PHE A 3 -6.46 13.60 8.42
N PRO A 4 -7.42 14.44 7.99
CA PRO A 4 -8.79 14.41 8.52
C PRO A 4 -9.49 13.08 8.24
N LYS A 5 -9.25 12.43 7.09
CA LYS A 5 -9.85 11.14 6.74
C LYS A 5 -9.27 10.00 7.57
N ALA A 6 -7.94 9.92 7.70
CA ALA A 6 -7.30 8.92 8.56
C ALA A 6 -7.70 9.11 10.03
N ASN A 7 -7.79 10.34 10.49
CA ASN A 7 -8.16 10.70 11.86
C ASN A 7 -9.66 10.51 12.16
N SER A 8 -10.50 10.23 11.15
CA SER A 8 -11.91 9.85 11.35
C SER A 8 -12.05 8.43 11.94
N PHE A 9 -10.99 7.61 11.84
CA PHE A 9 -10.97 6.27 12.41
C PHE A 9 -10.42 6.28 13.84
N PRO A 10 -11.03 5.53 14.77
CA PRO A 10 -10.54 5.43 16.15
C PRO A 10 -9.10 4.90 16.19
N THR A 11 -8.23 5.57 16.93
CA THR A 11 -6.80 5.24 17.01
C THR A 11 -6.54 3.79 17.47
N ASN A 12 -7.33 3.28 18.40
CA ASN A 12 -7.21 1.89 18.86
C ASN A 12 -7.54 0.89 17.75
N LEU A 13 -8.54 1.18 16.93
CA LEU A 13 -8.91 0.35 15.79
C LEU A 13 -7.79 0.34 14.74
N VAL A 14 -7.24 1.50 14.41
CA VAL A 14 -6.12 1.59 13.46
C VAL A 14 -4.95 0.77 13.97
N ARG A 15 -4.57 0.91 15.24
CA ARG A 15 -3.46 0.15 15.85
C ARG A 15 -3.67 -1.37 15.84
N GLU A 16 -4.91 -1.82 16.03
CA GLU A 16 -5.25 -3.25 15.99
C GLU A 16 -5.14 -3.85 14.59
N LYS A 17 -5.50 -3.08 13.56
CA LYS A 17 -5.59 -3.56 12.18
C LYS A 17 -4.35 -3.27 11.33
N THR A 18 -3.34 -2.62 11.89
CA THR A 18 -2.13 -2.20 11.18
C THR A 18 -1.00 -3.22 11.35
N MET A 19 -0.26 -3.46 10.27
CA MET A 19 0.92 -4.33 10.23
C MET A 19 2.12 -3.62 9.55
N GLY A 20 2.34 -2.36 9.90
CA GLY A 20 3.37 -1.48 9.37
C GLY A 20 3.06 -0.01 9.66
N PRO A 21 3.79 0.94 9.08
CA PRO A 21 3.51 2.38 9.21
C PRO A 21 2.06 2.69 8.89
N ASN A 22 1.46 3.67 9.60
CA ASN A 22 0.02 3.95 9.56
C ASN A 22 -0.53 4.02 8.13
N PRO A 23 -1.24 2.98 7.66
CA PRO A 23 -1.64 2.87 6.25
C PRO A 23 -2.72 3.88 5.88
N LEU A 24 -3.49 4.40 6.84
CA LEU A 24 -4.53 5.39 6.55
C LEU A 24 -3.92 6.76 6.23
N LYS A 25 -2.88 7.19 6.96
CA LYS A 25 -2.17 8.44 6.64
C LYS A 25 -1.44 8.33 5.30
N ILE A 26 -0.82 7.19 5.04
CA ILE A 26 -0.19 6.89 3.75
C ILE A 26 -1.24 6.92 2.62
N CYS A 27 -2.37 6.25 2.79
CA CYS A 27 -3.45 6.23 1.80
C CYS A 27 -4.02 7.63 1.55
N GLU A 28 -4.23 8.44 2.59
CA GLU A 28 -4.76 9.79 2.45
C GLU A 28 -3.82 10.71 1.68
N GLU A 29 -2.51 10.65 1.94
CA GLU A 29 -1.52 11.40 1.16
C GLU A 29 -1.41 10.90 -0.28
N LEU A 30 -1.39 9.57 -0.47
CA LEU A 30 -1.34 8.95 -1.79
C LEU A 30 -2.50 9.41 -2.68
N LEU A 31 -3.69 9.49 -2.10
CA LEU A 31 -4.93 9.83 -2.80
C LEU A 31 -5.31 11.32 -2.67
N SER A 32 -4.38 12.20 -2.29
CA SER A 32 -4.66 13.63 -2.11
C SER A 32 -5.18 14.32 -3.37
N GLU A 33 -4.75 13.86 -4.54
CA GLU A 33 -5.17 14.37 -5.85
C GLU A 33 -5.97 13.35 -6.66
N VAL A 34 -6.59 12.37 -5.97
CA VAL A 34 -7.39 11.35 -6.63
C VAL A 34 -8.59 11.98 -7.37
N ASN A 35 -8.74 11.61 -8.63
CA ASN A 35 -9.86 12.05 -9.47
C ASN A 35 -10.66 10.83 -9.97
N LEU A 36 -11.30 10.14 -9.04
CA LEU A 36 -12.19 9.01 -9.30
C LEU A 36 -13.58 9.33 -8.75
N ALA A 37 -14.62 8.98 -9.50
CA ALA A 37 -16.00 9.17 -9.06
C ALA A 37 -16.35 8.21 -7.92
N PRO A 38 -17.22 8.61 -6.97
CA PRO A 38 -17.85 7.66 -6.07
C PRO A 38 -18.54 6.51 -6.85
N GLY A 39 -18.45 5.29 -6.31
CA GLY A 39 -18.89 4.07 -6.99
C GLY A 39 -17.90 3.49 -7.99
N SER A 40 -16.72 4.08 -8.18
CA SER A 40 -15.65 3.46 -8.96
C SER A 40 -15.23 2.12 -8.36
N PHE A 41 -14.99 1.13 -9.21
CA PHE A 41 -14.50 -0.20 -8.79
C PHE A 41 -13.01 -0.13 -8.52
N VAL A 42 -12.63 -0.28 -7.27
CA VAL A 42 -11.24 -0.18 -6.81
C VAL A 42 -10.78 -1.51 -6.22
N CYS A 43 -9.64 -2.01 -6.68
CA CYS A 43 -8.93 -3.10 -6.03
C CYS A 43 -8.00 -2.51 -4.96
N ASP A 44 -8.23 -2.86 -3.69
CA ASP A 44 -7.24 -2.66 -2.62
C ASP A 44 -6.34 -3.90 -2.58
N LEU A 45 -5.16 -3.79 -3.19
CA LEU A 45 -4.25 -4.91 -3.44
C LEU A 45 -3.24 -5.06 -2.30
N GLY A 46 -3.33 -6.17 -1.57
CA GLY A 46 -2.63 -6.38 -0.32
C GLY A 46 -3.35 -5.68 0.84
N SER A 47 -4.67 -5.86 0.91
CA SER A 47 -5.57 -5.15 1.83
C SER A 47 -5.36 -5.50 3.31
N GLY A 48 -4.64 -6.60 3.60
CA GLY A 48 -4.44 -7.06 4.97
C GLY A 48 -5.74 -7.21 5.75
N ALA A 49 -5.80 -6.68 6.95
CA ALA A 49 -7.00 -6.70 7.79
C ALA A 49 -8.13 -5.74 7.33
N GLY A 50 -7.96 -5.09 6.18
CA GLY A 50 -9.02 -4.33 5.51
C GLY A 50 -9.21 -2.89 5.99
N ILE A 51 -8.34 -2.35 6.82
CA ILE A 51 -8.52 -0.99 7.36
C ILE A 51 -8.44 0.08 6.25
N THR A 52 -7.53 -0.09 5.28
CA THR A 52 -7.42 0.76 4.10
C THR A 52 -8.67 0.64 3.23
N SER A 53 -9.14 -0.59 2.98
CA SER A 53 -10.38 -0.84 2.24
C SER A 53 -11.58 -0.14 2.86
N ALA A 54 -11.70 -0.17 4.19
CA ALA A 54 -12.78 0.53 4.90
C ALA A 54 -12.71 2.05 4.69
N MET A 55 -11.52 2.64 4.68
CA MET A 55 -11.30 4.06 4.39
C MET A 55 -11.68 4.41 2.95
N LEU A 56 -11.29 3.58 1.97
CA LEU A 56 -11.63 3.79 0.56
C LEU A 56 -13.15 3.84 0.34
N VAL A 57 -13.91 3.02 1.08
CA VAL A 57 -15.39 3.07 1.02
C VAL A 57 -15.92 4.30 1.74
N ARG A 58 -15.52 4.57 2.99
CA ARG A 58 -16.16 5.57 3.84
C ARG A 58 -15.81 7.01 3.45
N GLU A 59 -14.55 7.23 3.07
CA GLU A 59 -14.03 8.58 2.84
C GLU A 59 -13.96 8.98 1.37
N TYR A 60 -13.98 7.97 0.47
CA TYR A 60 -13.93 8.23 -0.98
C TYR A 60 -15.17 7.71 -1.72
N GLY A 61 -16.00 6.89 -1.08
CA GLY A 61 -17.23 6.38 -1.67
C GLY A 61 -17.01 5.34 -2.77
N PHE A 62 -15.88 4.64 -2.78
CA PHE A 62 -15.58 3.63 -3.81
C PHE A 62 -16.27 2.30 -3.52
N ASP A 63 -16.48 1.50 -4.56
CA ASP A 63 -16.84 0.09 -4.49
C ASP A 63 -15.55 -0.73 -4.47
N VAL A 64 -15.20 -1.31 -3.31
CA VAL A 64 -13.89 -1.87 -3.04
C VAL A 64 -13.89 -3.39 -3.07
N TYR A 65 -12.88 -3.96 -3.72
CA TYR A 65 -12.48 -5.36 -3.63
C TYR A 65 -11.19 -5.44 -2.82
N ALA A 66 -11.31 -5.90 -1.58
CA ALA A 66 -10.20 -6.05 -0.64
C ALA A 66 -9.49 -7.36 -0.91
N VAL A 67 -8.41 -7.31 -1.69
CA VAL A 67 -7.69 -8.49 -2.18
C VAL A 67 -6.45 -8.73 -1.33
N ASP A 68 -6.34 -9.91 -0.74
CA ASP A 68 -5.19 -10.31 0.07
C ASP A 68 -4.93 -11.82 0.00
N LEU A 69 -3.66 -12.23 0.17
CA LEU A 69 -3.25 -13.63 0.20
C LEU A 69 -3.41 -14.26 1.60
N TRP A 70 -3.08 -13.49 2.64
CA TRP A 70 -2.93 -14.01 4.00
C TRP A 70 -4.18 -13.84 4.84
N SER A 71 -4.93 -12.75 4.62
CA SER A 71 -6.12 -12.42 5.40
C SER A 71 -7.26 -13.40 5.13
N ASP A 72 -8.04 -13.68 6.18
CA ASP A 72 -9.27 -14.47 6.04
C ASP A 72 -10.42 -13.55 5.58
N PRO A 73 -11.06 -13.84 4.42
CA PRO A 73 -12.19 -13.05 3.93
C PRO A 73 -13.39 -13.01 4.90
N VAL A 74 -13.57 -14.05 5.72
CA VAL A 74 -14.66 -14.10 6.71
C VAL A 74 -14.38 -13.14 7.87
N GLU A 75 -13.13 -13.10 8.34
CA GLU A 75 -12.71 -12.14 9.38
C GLU A 75 -12.82 -10.70 8.87
N ASN A 76 -12.34 -10.45 7.65
CA ASN A 76 -12.47 -9.13 7.02
C ASN A 76 -13.95 -8.75 6.82
N ARG A 77 -14.81 -9.69 6.42
CA ARG A 77 -16.25 -9.41 6.31
C ARG A 77 -16.86 -9.02 7.65
N THR A 78 -16.54 -9.77 8.71
CA THR A 78 -16.98 -9.47 10.08
C THR A 78 -16.55 -8.07 10.50
N PHE A 79 -15.30 -7.72 10.27
CA PHE A 79 -14.78 -6.36 10.53
C PHE A 79 -15.54 -5.27 9.77
N PHE A 80 -15.83 -5.48 8.50
CA PHE A 80 -16.60 -4.51 7.71
C PHE A 80 -18.06 -4.40 8.18
N ASP A 81 -18.66 -5.50 8.63
CA ASP A 81 -20.02 -5.50 9.20
C ASP A 81 -20.06 -4.72 10.52
N GLU A 82 -19.06 -4.87 11.39
CA GLU A 82 -18.90 -4.08 12.62
C GLU A 82 -18.80 -2.58 12.35
N LEU A 83 -18.20 -2.20 11.22
CA LEU A 83 -18.14 -0.81 10.75
C LEU A 83 -19.43 -0.35 10.06
N GLY A 84 -20.43 -1.21 9.89
CA GLY A 84 -21.66 -0.90 9.18
C GLY A 84 -21.48 -0.74 7.67
N ILE A 85 -20.41 -1.31 7.08
CA ILE A 85 -20.13 -1.20 5.65
C ILE A 85 -20.83 -2.36 4.91
N SER A 86 -21.67 -2.00 3.95
CA SER A 86 -22.46 -2.95 3.17
C SER A 86 -21.58 -3.93 2.36
N PRO A 87 -21.93 -5.23 2.30
CA PRO A 87 -21.29 -6.16 1.37
C PRO A 87 -21.50 -5.80 -0.10
N ALA A 88 -22.40 -4.88 -0.42
CA ALA A 88 -22.56 -4.35 -1.77
C ALA A 88 -21.42 -3.39 -2.16
N THR A 89 -20.78 -2.74 -1.19
CA THR A 89 -19.73 -1.73 -1.43
C THR A 89 -18.31 -2.22 -1.10
N ILE A 90 -18.17 -3.29 -0.29
CA ILE A 90 -16.86 -3.86 0.01
C ILE A 90 -16.91 -5.40 -0.01
N ARG A 91 -15.95 -5.99 -0.70
CA ARG A 91 -15.89 -7.44 -0.92
C ARG A 91 -14.48 -7.95 -0.63
N PRO A 92 -14.27 -8.69 0.48
CA PRO A 92 -13.00 -9.35 0.73
C PRO A 92 -12.82 -10.52 -0.23
N VAL A 93 -11.63 -10.63 -0.81
CA VAL A 93 -11.26 -11.65 -1.79
C VAL A 93 -9.89 -12.24 -1.44
N LYS A 94 -9.83 -13.55 -1.25
CA LYS A 94 -8.56 -14.24 -1.05
C LYS A 94 -7.95 -14.59 -2.40
N ALA A 95 -6.79 -13.99 -2.71
CA ALA A 95 -6.06 -14.28 -3.93
C ALA A 95 -4.56 -14.06 -3.77
N ASP A 96 -3.78 -14.87 -4.48
CA ASP A 96 -2.34 -14.64 -4.66
C ASP A 96 -2.15 -13.72 -5.88
N ALA A 97 -1.77 -12.48 -5.63
CA ALA A 97 -1.56 -11.48 -6.66
C ALA A 97 -0.50 -11.89 -7.69
N THR A 98 0.46 -12.75 -7.31
CA THR A 98 1.51 -13.24 -8.22
C THR A 98 1.01 -14.24 -9.25
N GLN A 99 -0.14 -14.88 -8.98
CA GLN A 99 -0.77 -15.86 -9.89
C GLN A 99 -1.83 -15.23 -10.80
N GLY A 100 -2.13 -13.93 -10.60
CA GLY A 100 -3.20 -13.19 -11.25
C GLY A 100 -4.45 -13.09 -10.37
N LEU A 101 -5.36 -12.21 -10.75
CA LEU A 101 -6.55 -11.91 -9.94
C LEU A 101 -7.80 -12.61 -10.49
N PRO A 102 -8.76 -13.02 -9.63
CA PRO A 102 -9.96 -13.74 -10.05
C PRO A 102 -11.05 -12.80 -10.60
N PHE A 103 -10.67 -11.90 -11.51
CA PHE A 103 -11.57 -10.92 -12.10
C PHE A 103 -11.50 -10.96 -13.62
N PRO A 104 -12.54 -10.50 -14.33
CA PRO A 104 -12.47 -10.35 -15.78
C PRO A 104 -11.47 -9.24 -16.17
N PRO A 105 -10.96 -9.26 -17.40
CA PRO A 105 -10.13 -8.17 -17.91
C PRO A 105 -10.86 -6.81 -17.82
N GLU A 106 -10.09 -5.73 -17.62
CA GLU A 106 -10.59 -4.35 -17.57
C GLU A 106 -11.72 -4.13 -16.57
N PHE A 107 -11.61 -4.77 -15.41
CA PHE A 107 -12.65 -4.72 -14.38
C PHE A 107 -12.56 -3.47 -13.49
N PHE A 108 -11.35 -3.08 -13.11
CA PHE A 108 -11.12 -2.01 -12.14
C PHE A 108 -10.91 -0.64 -12.79
N ASP A 109 -11.54 0.38 -12.22
CA ASP A 109 -11.26 1.78 -12.54
C ASP A 109 -9.91 2.19 -11.95
N ALA A 110 -9.55 1.63 -10.79
CA ALA A 110 -8.24 1.81 -10.19
C ALA A 110 -7.80 0.63 -9.32
N VAL A 111 -6.48 0.57 -9.10
CA VAL A 111 -5.83 -0.25 -8.06
C VAL A 111 -5.21 0.70 -7.05
N VAL A 112 -5.44 0.43 -5.76
CA VAL A 112 -4.74 1.05 -4.63
C VAL A 112 -3.93 -0.05 -3.94
N SER A 113 -2.67 0.19 -3.62
CA SER A 113 -1.85 -0.73 -2.84
C SER A 113 -0.98 0.05 -1.87
N VAL A 114 -1.11 -0.24 -0.59
CA VAL A 114 -0.34 0.39 0.48
C VAL A 114 0.50 -0.66 1.17
N ASP A 115 1.82 -0.48 1.14
CA ASP A 115 2.81 -1.35 1.80
C ASP A 115 2.73 -2.84 1.37
N SER A 116 2.46 -3.08 0.09
CA SER A 116 2.33 -4.44 -0.43
C SER A 116 3.00 -4.64 -1.80
N TYR A 117 2.88 -3.68 -2.73
CA TYR A 117 3.37 -3.82 -4.10
C TYR A 117 4.88 -4.11 -4.18
N ASN A 118 5.68 -3.67 -3.23
CA ASN A 118 7.12 -3.92 -3.13
C ASN A 118 7.48 -5.42 -3.07
N TYR A 119 6.58 -6.29 -2.62
CA TYR A 119 6.87 -7.73 -2.51
C TYR A 119 6.87 -8.43 -3.88
N TYR A 120 6.03 -8.00 -4.80
CA TYR A 120 5.85 -8.65 -6.11
C TYR A 120 6.14 -7.76 -7.32
N GLY A 121 6.05 -6.44 -7.17
CA GLY A 121 6.30 -5.47 -8.25
C GLY A 121 7.76 -5.35 -8.69
N ARG A 122 8.69 -6.06 -8.01
CA ARG A 122 10.10 -6.17 -8.42
C ARG A 122 10.33 -7.15 -9.58
N ASP A 123 9.35 -8.01 -9.87
CA ASP A 123 9.36 -8.79 -11.10
C ASP A 123 9.00 -7.86 -12.27
N PRO A 124 9.88 -7.69 -13.28
CA PRO A 124 9.65 -6.78 -14.39
C PRO A 124 8.43 -7.13 -15.23
N HIS A 125 7.98 -8.37 -15.16
CA HIS A 125 6.80 -8.84 -15.90
C HIS A 125 5.49 -8.67 -15.10
N TYR A 126 5.58 -8.48 -13.78
CA TYR A 126 4.40 -8.47 -12.92
C TYR A 126 3.39 -7.39 -13.31
N LEU A 127 3.85 -6.16 -13.47
CA LEU A 127 2.96 -5.04 -13.77
C LEU A 127 2.17 -5.27 -15.07
N GLY A 128 2.88 -5.57 -16.17
CA GLY A 128 2.27 -5.74 -17.47
C GLY A 128 1.43 -7.01 -17.62
N GLU A 129 1.94 -8.15 -17.11
CA GLU A 129 1.32 -9.45 -17.36
C GLU A 129 0.30 -9.87 -16.28
N LYS A 130 0.46 -9.39 -15.01
CA LYS A 130 -0.32 -9.89 -13.88
C LYS A 130 -1.29 -8.86 -13.30
N LEU A 131 -1.02 -7.55 -13.43
CA LEU A 131 -1.85 -6.52 -12.82
C LEU A 131 -2.63 -5.70 -13.86
N LEU A 132 -1.97 -5.15 -14.87
CA LEU A 132 -2.62 -4.31 -15.88
C LEU A 132 -3.77 -4.96 -16.64
N PRO A 133 -3.80 -6.28 -16.90
CA PRO A 133 -4.95 -6.89 -17.57
C PRO A 133 -6.28 -6.62 -16.87
N TYR A 134 -6.30 -6.43 -15.56
CA TYR A 134 -7.52 -6.18 -14.77
C TYR A 134 -7.91 -4.71 -14.67
N VAL A 135 -7.01 -3.80 -15.02
CA VAL A 135 -7.24 -2.35 -14.98
C VAL A 135 -7.84 -1.91 -16.30
N LYS A 136 -8.87 -1.08 -16.27
CA LYS A 136 -9.48 -0.49 -17.47
C LYS A 136 -8.48 0.39 -18.21
N ARG A 137 -8.70 0.59 -19.51
CA ARG A 137 -7.96 1.60 -20.26
C ARG A 137 -8.15 2.98 -19.61
N ASN A 138 -7.09 3.75 -19.49
CA ASN A 138 -6.99 5.00 -18.71
C ASN A 138 -7.26 4.84 -17.20
N GLY A 139 -7.39 3.62 -16.70
CA GLY A 139 -7.50 3.34 -15.28
C GLY A 139 -6.20 3.64 -14.54
N MET A 140 -6.31 3.88 -13.24
CA MET A 140 -5.23 4.39 -12.41
C MET A 140 -4.67 3.33 -11.48
N LEU A 141 -3.37 3.42 -11.19
CA LEU A 141 -2.75 2.66 -10.11
C LEU A 141 -2.13 3.67 -9.13
N TYR A 142 -2.50 3.55 -7.86
CA TYR A 142 -1.99 4.33 -6.75
C TYR A 142 -1.25 3.38 -5.82
N LEU A 143 0.07 3.47 -5.78
CA LEU A 143 0.91 2.54 -5.04
C LEU A 143 1.74 3.34 -4.03
N ALA A 144 1.70 2.95 -2.76
CA ALA A 144 2.60 3.44 -1.73
C ALA A 144 3.43 2.26 -1.21
N ILE A 145 4.72 2.39 -1.31
CA ILE A 145 5.67 1.32 -0.97
C ILE A 145 6.74 1.81 -0.01
N PRO A 146 7.25 0.95 0.87
CA PRO A 146 8.47 1.25 1.61
C PRO A 146 9.63 1.39 0.64
N GLY A 147 10.50 2.34 0.90
CA GLY A 147 11.66 2.60 0.06
C GLY A 147 12.85 3.16 0.81
N MET A 148 13.92 3.42 0.08
CA MET A 148 15.12 4.08 0.57
C MET A 148 15.19 5.51 0.03
N VAL A 149 15.78 6.42 0.82
CA VAL A 149 16.09 7.79 0.39
C VAL A 149 17.10 7.75 -0.76
N HIS A 150 18.11 6.88 -0.62
CA HIS A 150 19.05 6.49 -1.66
C HIS A 150 19.31 4.99 -1.50
N ASP A 151 19.41 4.28 -2.60
CA ASP A 151 19.75 2.86 -2.57
C ASP A 151 21.12 2.66 -1.93
N CYS A 152 21.18 1.81 -0.90
CA CYS A 152 22.38 1.57 -0.12
C CYS A 152 22.69 0.07 0.04
N HIS A 153 22.16 -0.79 -0.85
CA HIS A 153 22.38 -2.24 -0.77
C HIS A 153 23.84 -2.67 -0.86
N ASP A 154 24.70 -1.90 -1.54
CA ASP A 154 26.15 -2.17 -1.60
C ASP A 154 26.84 -2.00 -0.24
N ASN A 155 26.26 -1.21 0.68
CA ASN A 155 26.81 -0.96 2.01
C ASN A 155 25.68 -0.56 2.96
N LEU A 156 24.92 -1.54 3.44
CA LEU A 156 23.79 -1.33 4.33
C LEU A 156 24.23 -0.64 5.64
N PRO A 157 23.60 0.49 6.01
CA PRO A 157 23.85 1.16 7.29
C PRO A 157 23.54 0.24 8.49
N ALA A 158 24.43 0.26 9.49
CA ALA A 158 24.29 -0.59 10.67
C ALA A 158 22.95 -0.38 11.40
N CYS A 159 22.40 0.83 11.40
CA CYS A 159 21.10 1.11 12.03
C CYS A 159 19.94 0.35 11.38
N LEU A 160 19.99 0.07 10.06
CA LEU A 160 18.97 -0.75 9.41
C LEU A 160 19.04 -2.21 9.87
N LEU A 161 20.26 -2.72 10.06
CA LEU A 161 20.50 -4.11 10.46
C LEU A 161 20.18 -4.40 11.94
N GLU A 162 19.79 -3.39 12.72
CA GLU A 162 19.30 -3.58 14.09
C GLU A 162 17.91 -4.27 14.13
N SER A 163 17.15 -4.15 13.06
CA SER A 163 15.77 -4.69 13.00
C SER A 163 15.50 -5.54 11.78
N TRP A 164 16.22 -5.33 10.67
CA TRP A 164 15.94 -6.02 9.41
C TRP A 164 17.16 -6.75 8.87
N THR A 165 16.94 -7.90 8.24
CA THR A 165 17.98 -8.62 7.52
C THR A 165 18.21 -7.99 6.13
N PRO A 166 19.36 -8.24 5.49
CA PRO A 166 19.59 -7.81 4.10
C PRO A 166 18.50 -8.27 3.14
N GLU A 167 17.99 -9.49 3.31
CA GLU A 167 16.91 -10.06 2.48
C GLU A 167 15.58 -9.31 2.66
N GLN A 168 15.28 -8.81 3.88
CA GLN A 168 14.10 -7.98 4.13
C GLN A 168 14.26 -6.59 3.54
N LEU A 169 15.48 -6.03 3.56
CA LEU A 169 15.76 -4.72 2.98
C LEU A 169 15.78 -4.76 1.45
N ASP A 170 16.01 -5.92 0.82
CA ASP A 170 15.96 -6.11 -0.64
C ASP A 170 14.58 -5.80 -1.26
N TYR A 171 13.53 -5.65 -0.44
CA TYR A 171 12.23 -5.16 -0.89
C TYR A 171 12.12 -3.63 -0.94
N MET A 172 13.13 -2.89 -0.47
CA MET A 172 13.11 -1.44 -0.33
C MET A 172 14.17 -0.81 -1.22
N HIS A 173 13.76 -0.24 -2.34
CA HIS A 173 14.64 0.48 -3.27
C HIS A 173 14.30 1.96 -3.30
N ASP A 174 15.16 2.78 -3.90
CA ASP A 174 14.91 4.20 -4.08
C ASP A 174 14.01 4.49 -5.29
N ILE A 175 13.64 5.76 -5.44
CA ILE A 175 12.78 6.24 -6.54
C ILE A 175 13.42 5.97 -7.90
N ALA A 176 14.73 6.08 -8.03
CA ALA A 176 15.42 5.88 -9.31
C ALA A 176 15.30 4.42 -9.77
N TRP A 177 15.48 3.50 -8.85
CA TRP A 177 15.33 2.07 -9.11
C TRP A 177 13.88 1.72 -9.51
N TRP A 178 12.89 2.18 -8.75
CA TRP A 178 11.48 1.92 -9.04
C TRP A 178 11.04 2.53 -10.38
N ARG A 179 11.54 3.73 -10.69
CA ARG A 179 11.28 4.37 -11.99
C ARG A 179 11.84 3.53 -13.13
N ALA A 180 13.06 3.04 -13.02
CA ALA A 180 13.67 2.17 -14.02
C ALA A 180 12.91 0.85 -14.17
N MET A 181 12.44 0.26 -13.06
CA MET A 181 11.64 -0.98 -13.08
C MET A 181 10.30 -0.79 -13.79
N ILE A 182 9.53 0.22 -13.41
CA ILE A 182 8.21 0.48 -13.97
C ILE A 182 8.29 0.91 -15.44
N SER A 183 9.34 1.64 -15.82
CA SER A 183 9.54 2.09 -17.22
C SER A 183 9.81 0.95 -18.21
N GLN A 184 9.99 -0.29 -17.75
CA GLN A 184 10.05 -1.46 -18.63
C GLN A 184 8.67 -1.88 -19.15
N THR A 185 7.57 -1.38 -18.57
CA THR A 185 6.20 -1.64 -19.00
C THR A 185 5.72 -0.47 -19.86
N GLU A 186 5.64 -0.67 -21.17
CA GLU A 186 5.28 0.38 -22.15
C GLU A 186 3.81 0.80 -22.06
N GLU A 187 2.94 -0.05 -21.48
CA GLU A 187 1.51 0.17 -21.37
C GLU A 187 1.10 1.11 -20.22
N VAL A 188 2.06 1.72 -19.51
CA VAL A 188 1.77 2.68 -18.43
C VAL A 188 2.49 4.00 -18.63
N GLU A 189 1.83 5.05 -18.20
CA GLU A 189 2.43 6.37 -17.98
C GLU A 189 2.68 6.57 -16.49
N ILE A 190 3.89 6.98 -16.12
CA ILE A 190 4.21 7.42 -14.75
C ILE A 190 3.71 8.85 -14.61
N VAL A 191 2.57 9.02 -13.92
CA VAL A 191 1.95 10.33 -13.67
C VAL A 191 2.68 11.08 -12.56
N ASP A 192 2.99 10.38 -11.46
CA ASP A 192 3.76 10.90 -10.33
C ASP A 192 4.61 9.80 -9.68
N MET A 193 5.77 10.17 -9.17
CA MET A 193 6.60 9.30 -8.34
C MET A 193 7.45 10.15 -7.41
N ARG A 194 7.17 10.10 -6.12
CA ARG A 194 7.78 10.97 -5.12
C ARG A 194 7.94 10.31 -3.77
N ALA A 195 8.84 10.82 -2.94
CA ALA A 195 8.85 10.50 -1.51
C ALA A 195 7.64 11.14 -0.82
N MET A 196 7.05 10.42 0.12
CA MET A 196 5.89 10.90 0.87
C MET A 196 6.32 11.68 2.11
N GLU A 197 5.56 12.74 2.42
CA GLU A 197 5.83 13.60 3.58
C GLU A 197 5.38 12.95 4.91
N CYS A 198 4.36 12.08 4.86
CA CYS A 198 3.81 11.41 6.04
C CYS A 198 4.70 10.32 6.65
N THR A 199 5.80 9.94 5.99
CA THR A 199 6.62 8.78 6.38
C THR A 199 6.95 8.77 7.87
N ALA A 200 7.53 9.85 8.40
CA ALA A 200 7.94 9.90 9.82
C ALA A 200 6.74 9.84 10.78
N GLU A 201 5.62 10.47 10.41
CA GLU A 201 4.40 10.47 11.23
C GLU A 201 3.71 9.11 11.22
N ALA A 202 3.68 8.44 10.05
CA ALA A 202 3.14 7.08 9.91
C ALA A 202 3.96 6.06 10.72
N TRP A 203 5.29 6.18 10.72
CA TRP A 203 6.17 5.37 11.57
C TRP A 203 5.95 5.63 13.06
N THR A 204 5.77 6.89 13.48
CA THR A 204 5.48 7.24 14.87
C THR A 204 4.22 6.53 15.37
N ASP A 205 3.16 6.50 14.56
CA ASP A 205 1.92 5.80 14.90
C ASP A 205 2.12 4.28 15.01
N TRP A 206 2.91 3.68 14.11
CA TRP A 206 3.24 2.26 14.13
C TRP A 206 4.01 1.85 15.38
N LEU A 207 5.04 2.60 15.72
CA LEU A 207 5.86 2.31 16.90
C LEU A 207 5.10 2.49 18.22
N ALA A 208 3.96 3.17 18.21
CA ALA A 208 3.05 3.27 19.33
C ALA A 208 2.08 2.07 19.47
N CYS A 209 2.11 1.12 18.51
CA CYS A 209 1.30 -0.10 18.58
C CYS A 209 1.90 -1.11 19.57
N ASP A 210 1.03 -1.82 20.28
CA ASP A 210 1.41 -3.00 21.07
C ASP A 210 1.43 -4.24 20.15
N ASN A 211 2.44 -4.29 19.27
CA ASN A 211 2.60 -5.32 18.26
C ASN A 211 4.06 -5.78 18.29
N PRO A 212 4.35 -7.11 18.30
CA PRO A 212 5.72 -7.62 18.34
C PRO A 212 6.61 -7.12 17.19
N TYR A 213 6.05 -6.94 15.99
CA TYR A 213 6.80 -6.39 14.84
C TYR A 213 7.14 -4.92 15.05
N ALA A 214 6.20 -4.10 15.56
CA ALA A 214 6.47 -2.71 15.90
C ALA A 214 7.56 -2.58 16.98
N GLN A 215 7.55 -3.49 17.95
CA GLN A 215 8.62 -3.56 18.98
C GLN A 215 9.97 -3.95 18.36
N GLY A 216 9.97 -4.86 17.38
CA GLY A 216 11.16 -5.26 16.62
C GLY A 216 11.76 -4.09 15.83
N ASP A 217 10.91 -3.34 15.13
CA ASP A 217 11.32 -2.20 14.28
C ASP A 217 11.87 -1.02 15.07
N ARG A 218 11.49 -0.89 16.34
CA ARG A 218 11.85 0.25 17.20
C ARG A 218 13.36 0.46 17.29
N LYS A 219 14.14 -0.61 17.39
CA LYS A 219 15.61 -0.54 17.52
C LYS A 219 16.25 0.19 16.34
N ALA A 220 15.89 -0.18 15.12
CA ALA A 220 16.41 0.47 13.93
C ALA A 220 16.00 1.94 13.85
N ILE A 221 14.74 2.25 14.16
CA ILE A 221 14.23 3.62 14.11
C ILE A 221 14.93 4.50 15.16
N GLU A 222 15.10 4.01 16.40
CA GLU A 222 15.86 4.71 17.47
C GLU A 222 17.33 4.89 17.11
N ALA A 223 17.90 3.96 16.33
CA ALA A 223 19.26 4.06 15.81
C ALA A 223 19.41 5.00 14.59
N GLY A 224 18.32 5.63 14.12
CA GLY A 224 18.31 6.62 13.05
C GLY A 224 17.95 6.08 11.66
N ALA A 225 17.33 4.92 11.55
CA ALA A 225 16.95 4.30 10.27
C ALA A 225 16.06 5.20 9.40
N LEU A 226 15.22 6.08 9.98
CA LEU A 226 14.40 7.03 9.22
C LEU A 226 15.22 8.04 8.39
N GLY A 227 16.50 8.18 8.65
CA GLY A 227 17.40 8.94 7.78
C GLY A 227 17.72 8.26 6.44
N TYR A 228 17.45 6.96 6.33
CA TYR A 228 17.71 6.13 5.16
C TYR A 228 16.43 5.60 4.49
N LEU A 229 15.32 5.56 5.22
CA LEU A 229 14.03 5.02 4.76
C LEU A 229 13.05 6.14 4.42
N ASN A 230 12.21 5.88 3.44
CA ASN A 230 11.05 6.69 3.11
C ASN A 230 9.86 5.79 2.74
N THR A 231 8.73 6.43 2.44
CA THR A 231 7.62 5.82 1.71
C THR A 231 7.55 6.50 0.35
N ILE A 232 7.41 5.72 -0.71
CA ILE A 232 7.36 6.22 -2.09
C ILE A 232 5.93 6.10 -2.59
N ALA A 233 5.35 7.24 -2.99
CA ALA A 233 4.11 7.27 -3.76
C ALA A 233 4.43 7.11 -5.24
N ILE A 234 3.66 6.24 -5.90
CA ILE A 234 3.74 5.98 -7.35
C ILE A 234 2.32 6.03 -7.90
N THR A 235 2.08 6.95 -8.82
CA THR A 235 0.81 7.06 -9.55
C THR A 235 1.04 6.75 -11.01
N LEU A 236 0.35 5.72 -11.51
CA LEU A 236 0.44 5.28 -12.90
C LEU A 236 -0.93 5.38 -13.57
N ARG A 237 -0.92 5.59 -14.87
CA ARG A 237 -2.09 5.48 -15.74
C ARG A 237 -1.86 4.41 -16.78
N LYS A 238 -2.82 3.46 -16.92
CA LYS A 238 -2.82 2.50 -18.03
C LYS A 238 -3.14 3.22 -19.34
N LEU A 239 -2.36 2.97 -20.40
CA LEU A 239 -2.52 3.57 -21.73
C LEU A 239 -3.56 2.84 -22.58
#